data_523085a3b7c7676480f02f71dab5fe22
#
_entry.id   523085a3b7c7676480f02f71dab5fe22
#
_cell.length_a   1.000
_cell.length_b   1.000
_cell.length_c   1.000
_cell.angle_alpha   90.00
_cell.angle_beta   90.00
_cell.angle_gamma   90.00
#
_symmetry.space_group_name_H-M   'P 1'
#
loop_
_entity.id
_entity.type
_entity.pdbx_description
1 polymer ?
#
loop_
_entity_poly.entity_id
_entity_poly.type
_entity_poly.pdbx_seq_one_letter_code
_entity_poly.pdbx_strand_id
1 'polypeptide(L)' 'MSRTDEEIKRFETKMKSCTTMTDLLVAMSSWQSYAQSHNLEPEQKRTVDEAYLKAEEGLITAVMMISSRSTILKV' A
#
# COMPACT_ATOMS: atom_id res chain seq x y z
N MET A 1 -9.79 0.37 -22.66
CA MET A 1 -9.05 0.02 -21.45
C MET A 1 -9.13 -1.47 -21.18
N SER A 2 -8.04 -2.08 -20.82
CA SER A 2 -8.05 -3.50 -20.50
C SER A 2 -8.59 -3.71 -19.09
N ARG A 3 -9.14 -4.89 -18.85
CA ARG A 3 -9.62 -5.29 -17.54
C ARG A 3 -8.51 -5.26 -16.49
N THR A 4 -7.31 -5.57 -16.94
CA THR A 4 -6.13 -5.56 -16.08
C THR A 4 -5.84 -4.16 -15.55
N ASP A 5 -5.93 -3.13 -16.39
CA ASP A 5 -5.70 -1.76 -15.97
C ASP A 5 -6.72 -1.31 -14.94
N GLU A 6 -7.96 -1.72 -15.08
CA GLU A 6 -9.01 -1.42 -14.10
C GLU A 6 -8.72 -2.06 -12.75
N GLU A 7 -8.26 -3.30 -12.75
CA GLU A 7 -7.90 -4.01 -11.52
C GLU A 7 -6.69 -3.36 -10.85
N ILE A 8 -5.70 -2.93 -11.64
CA ILE A 8 -4.54 -2.24 -11.12
C ILE A 8 -4.94 -0.93 -10.42
N LYS A 9 -5.83 -0.17 -11.03
CA LYS A 9 -6.36 1.05 -10.43
C LYS A 9 -7.10 0.76 -9.12
N ARG A 10 -7.85 -0.32 -9.07
CA ARG A 10 -8.55 -0.74 -7.87
C ARG A 10 -7.60 -1.03 -6.73
N PHE A 11 -6.54 -1.79 -7.00
CA PHE A 11 -5.54 -2.10 -5.99
C PHE A 11 -4.82 -0.85 -5.51
N GLU A 12 -4.47 0.03 -6.44
CA GLU A 12 -3.84 1.30 -6.11
C GLU A 12 -4.72 2.13 -5.18
N THR A 13 -5.99 2.29 -5.55
CA THR A 13 -6.95 3.04 -4.74
C THR A 13 -7.14 2.40 -3.37
N LYS A 14 -7.24 1.07 -3.33
CA LYS A 14 -7.41 0.34 -2.08
C LYS A 14 -6.22 0.56 -1.14
N MET A 15 -5.01 0.54 -1.68
CA MET A 15 -3.82 0.78 -0.88
C MET A 15 -3.77 2.20 -0.33
N LYS A 16 -4.16 3.18 -1.14
CA LYS A 16 -4.20 4.58 -0.71
C LYS A 16 -5.27 4.84 0.34
N SER A 17 -6.33 4.05 0.37
CA SER A 17 -7.42 4.19 1.33
C SER A 17 -7.20 3.41 2.62
N CYS A 18 -6.14 2.63 2.72
CA CYS A 18 -5.83 1.89 3.94
C CYS A 18 -5.45 2.84 5.07
N THR A 19 -6.07 2.65 6.23
CA THR A 19 -5.80 3.47 7.41
C THR A 19 -4.96 2.75 8.45
N THR A 20 -4.80 1.43 8.31
CA THR A 20 -3.99 0.63 9.23
C THR A 20 -3.00 -0.22 8.44
N MET A 21 -1.92 -0.61 9.10
CA MET A 21 -0.91 -1.46 8.48
C MET A 21 -1.47 -2.84 8.15
N THR A 22 -2.36 -3.35 8.98
CA THR A 22 -3.02 -4.64 8.76
C THR A 22 -3.82 -4.62 7.46
N ASP A 23 -4.61 -3.56 7.25
CA ASP A 23 -5.38 -3.39 6.02
C ASP A 23 -4.47 -3.33 4.80
N LEU A 24 -3.36 -2.61 4.92
CA LEU A 24 -2.39 -2.48 3.84
C LEU A 24 -1.75 -3.82 3.50
N LEU A 25 -1.39 -4.61 4.51
CA LEU A 25 -0.81 -5.94 4.30
C LEU A 25 -1.80 -6.88 3.63
N VAL A 26 -3.07 -6.82 4.01
CA VAL A 26 -4.12 -7.62 3.37
C VAL A 26 -4.27 -7.22 1.90
N ALA A 27 -4.28 -5.94 1.62
CA ALA A 27 -4.35 -5.45 0.25
C ALA A 27 -3.15 -5.90 -0.58
N MET A 28 -1.95 -5.86 0.00
CA MET A 28 -0.74 -6.31 -0.67
C MET A 28 -0.76 -7.80 -0.95
N SER A 29 -1.23 -8.58 0.01
CA SER A 29 -1.38 -10.02 -0.16
C SER A 29 -2.32 -10.37 -1.32
N SER A 30 -3.45 -9.68 -1.40
CA SER A 30 -4.39 -9.83 -2.51
C SER A 30 -3.76 -9.46 -3.84
N TRP A 31 -2.99 -8.37 -3.85
CA TRP A 31 -2.29 -7.91 -5.04
C TRP A 31 -1.24 -8.92 -5.51
N GLN A 32 -0.46 -9.46 -4.60
CA GLN A 32 0.56 -10.46 -4.93
C GLN A 32 -0.07 -11.71 -5.54
N SER A 33 -1.19 -12.17 -4.98
CA SER A 33 -1.93 -13.29 -5.51
C SER A 33 -2.40 -13.03 -6.94
N TYR A 34 -2.96 -11.84 -7.16
CA TYR A 34 -3.41 -11.43 -8.49
C TYR A 34 -2.24 -11.36 -9.47
N ALA A 35 -1.14 -10.76 -9.06
CA ALA A 35 0.04 -10.60 -9.91
C ALA A 35 0.66 -11.94 -10.30
N GLN A 36 0.62 -12.93 -9.41
CA GLN A 36 1.12 -14.27 -9.70
C GLN A 36 0.22 -15.03 -10.66
N SER A 37 -1.08 -14.78 -10.60
CA SER A 37 -2.05 -15.44 -11.47
C SER A 37 -2.13 -14.85 -12.87
N HIS A 38 -1.63 -13.62 -13.03
CA HIS A 38 -1.69 -12.89 -14.30
C HIS A 38 -0.29 -12.46 -14.72
N ASN A 39 -0.03 -12.56 -16.03
CA ASN A 39 1.24 -12.09 -16.58
C ASN A 39 1.20 -10.56 -16.71
N LEU A 40 1.63 -9.89 -15.67
CA LEU A 40 1.67 -8.43 -15.64
C LEU A 40 3.03 -7.93 -16.12
N GLU A 41 3.02 -6.80 -16.80
CA GLU A 41 4.25 -6.15 -17.20
C GLU A 41 4.93 -5.48 -16.00
N PRO A 42 6.26 -5.31 -16.03
CA PRO A 42 6.98 -4.68 -14.92
C PRO A 42 6.43 -3.30 -14.54
N GLU A 43 5.99 -2.53 -15.52
CA GLU A 43 5.43 -1.20 -15.27
C GLU A 43 4.12 -1.27 -14.48
N GLN A 44 3.28 -2.26 -14.80
CA GLN A 44 2.03 -2.46 -14.10
C GLN A 44 2.24 -2.84 -12.63
N LYS A 45 3.21 -3.74 -12.40
CA LYS A 45 3.57 -4.13 -11.04
C LYS A 45 4.13 -2.95 -10.25
N ARG A 46 4.94 -2.14 -10.90
CA ARG A 46 5.56 -0.97 -10.28
C ARG A 46 4.51 0.05 -9.80
N THR A 47 3.45 0.26 -10.57
CA THR A 47 2.40 1.21 -10.22
C THR A 47 1.79 0.89 -8.85
N VAL A 48 1.46 -0.38 -8.62
CA VAL A 48 0.88 -0.79 -7.34
C VAL A 48 1.93 -0.86 -6.25
N ASP A 49 3.13 -1.33 -6.58
CA ASP A 49 4.24 -1.37 -5.62
C ASP A 49 4.57 0.03 -5.10
N GLU A 50 4.59 1.03 -5.95
CA GLU A 50 4.81 2.41 -5.54
C GLU A 50 3.68 2.93 -4.66
N ALA A 51 2.43 2.59 -5.00
CA ALA A 51 1.28 2.97 -4.17
C ALA A 51 1.39 2.33 -2.78
N TYR A 52 1.81 1.07 -2.71
CA TYR A 52 2.04 0.38 -1.45
C TYR A 52 3.13 1.08 -0.63
N LEU A 53 4.27 1.38 -1.25
CA LEU A 53 5.37 2.04 -0.55
C LEU A 53 4.97 3.41 -0.01
N LYS A 54 4.22 4.18 -0.79
CA LYS A 54 3.73 5.49 -0.34
C LYS A 54 2.76 5.36 0.83
N ALA A 55 1.85 4.40 0.76
CA ALA A 55 0.90 4.16 1.84
C ALA A 55 1.60 3.67 3.10
N GLU A 56 2.57 2.77 2.96
CA GLU A 56 3.37 2.27 4.07
C GLU A 56 4.16 3.40 4.73
N GLU A 57 4.81 4.22 3.93
CA GLU A 57 5.57 5.36 4.43
C GLU A 57 4.69 6.32 5.21
N GLY A 58 3.50 6.62 4.70
CA GLY A 58 2.55 7.49 5.39
C GLY A 58 2.10 6.93 6.73
N LEU A 59 1.83 5.63 6.80
CA LEU A 59 1.41 4.97 8.04
C LEU A 59 2.56 4.91 9.05
N ILE A 60 3.76 4.59 8.59
CA ILE A 60 4.95 4.55 9.45
C ILE A 60 5.25 5.94 10.00
N THR A 61 5.18 6.97 9.16
CA THR A 61 5.40 8.35 9.57
C THR A 61 4.41 8.77 10.66
N ALA A 62 3.14 8.42 10.50
CA ALA A 62 2.12 8.72 11.49
C ALA A 62 2.42 8.06 12.84
N VAL A 63 2.84 6.79 12.82
CA VAL A 63 3.19 6.05 14.03
C VAL A 63 4.44 6.67 14.68
N MET A 64 5.44 7.01 13.89
CA MET A 64 6.66 7.64 14.41
C MET A 64 6.39 9.00 15.04
N MET A 65 5.50 9.79 14.47
CA MET A 65 5.12 11.08 15.04
C MET A 65 4.44 10.90 16.39
N ILE A 66 3.56 9.93 16.53
CA ILE A 66 2.90 9.63 17.80
C ILE A 66 3.92 9.17 18.83
N SER A 67 4.85 8.29 18.45
CA SER A 67 5.91 7.80 19.34
C SER A 67 6.82 8.92 19.77
N SER A 68 7.19 9.83 18.88
CA SER A 68 8.01 10.99 19.20
C SER A 68 7.33 11.90 20.22
N ARG A 69 6.04 12.13 20.06
CA ARG A 69 5.25 12.90 21.03
C ARG A 69 5.27 12.28 22.42
N SER A 70 5.05 10.97 22.47
CA SER A 70 5.06 10.25 23.74
C SER A 70 6.42 10.35 24.41
N THR A 71 7.49 10.27 23.65
CA THR A 71 8.84 10.38 24.15
C THR A 71 9.11 11.79 24.73
N ILE A 72 8.68 12.81 24.01
CA ILE A 72 8.85 14.21 24.47
C ILE A 72 8.09 14.46 25.77
N LEU A 73 6.88 13.91 25.88
CA LEU A 73 6.06 14.08 27.08
C LEU A 73 6.65 13.39 28.30
N LYS A 74 7.47 12.38 28.12
CA LYS A 74 8.11 11.65 29.21
C LYS A 74 9.35 12.37 29.74
N VAL A 75 9.91 13.24 28.96
CA VAL A 75 11.10 14.01 29.34
C VAL A 75 10.70 15.30 30.02
#